data_49ebe49de1da045fac7a9c1caef4d248
#
_entry.id   49ebe49de1da045fac7a9c1caef4d248
#
_cell.length_a   1.000
_cell.length_b   1.000
_cell.length_c   1.000
_cell.angle_alpha   90.00
_cell.angle_beta   90.00
_cell.angle_gamma   90.00
#
_symmetry.space_group_name_H-M   'P 1'
#
loop_
_entity.id
_entity.type
_entity.pdbx_description
1 polymer ?
#
loop_
_entity_poly.entity_id
_entity_poly.type
_entity_poly.pdbx_seq_one_letter_code
_entity_poly.pdbx_strand_id
1 'polypeptide(L)'
;GLAGATTARALAERGWRVTVLDPAGIAAGASGNRAGVVYSTPSAHLTEQNRFYQLSYVHALRWLQRHRFPGPDQGRLNGVPQHFVDDKQADKIRAARDSGAWPQALLKPLGEHGMELVGGGYLSPPAWCRQLLDHPAIEPRLAAVSEFQPATDDRPVRVRLSDDHTLEADALILATAGAARDLAGLAWLPLKTIRGQVSYCRPTAASAAWQQAHCHGGYLTPTLDGVHCVGATFDLHQLDPAPRDSDDAANLAQLRHHLPREWQELGGESIEVVDRRVAMRCQSLDFLPLVGPLPDAMANPHTALPGLYLNIAHGSRGITGTPLCADLLADQLSRRAPPADQALVAALAPERFILRKRKKQPDWSPPCS
;
A
#
# COMPACT_ATOMS: atom_id res chain seq x y z
N GLY A 1 6.26 7.98 1.34
CA GLY A 1 5.17 7.32 0.62
C GLY A 1 3.91 7.17 1.47
N LEU A 2 2.88 6.42 0.99
CA LEU A 2 1.57 6.27 1.67
C LEU A 2 1.70 5.81 3.12
N ALA A 3 2.49 4.78 3.42
CA ALA A 3 2.62 4.28 4.78
C ALA A 3 3.15 5.35 5.75
N GLY A 4 4.19 6.08 5.38
CA GLY A 4 4.72 7.18 6.18
C GLY A 4 3.74 8.34 6.33
N ALA A 5 3.07 8.74 5.23
CA ALA A 5 2.14 9.86 5.24
C ALA A 5 0.87 9.57 6.09
N THR A 6 0.27 8.38 5.94
CA THR A 6 -0.88 7.99 6.77
C THR A 6 -0.51 7.87 8.24
N THR A 7 0.68 7.26 8.54
CA THR A 7 1.15 7.13 9.92
C THR A 7 1.41 8.50 10.56
N ALA A 8 2.08 9.40 9.84
CA ALA A 8 2.33 10.76 10.33
C ALA A 8 1.02 11.50 10.64
N ARG A 9 0.04 11.41 9.73
CA ARG A 9 -1.27 12.02 9.93
C ARG A 9 -2.01 11.42 11.12
N ALA A 10 -2.05 10.09 11.25
CA ALA A 10 -2.70 9.40 12.36
C ALA A 10 -2.10 9.80 13.73
N LEU A 11 -0.78 9.91 13.82
CA LEU A 11 -0.07 10.35 15.01
C LEU A 11 -0.35 11.84 15.32
N ALA A 12 -0.27 12.70 14.32
CA ALA A 12 -0.52 14.14 14.48
C ALA A 12 -1.94 14.42 14.98
N GLU A 13 -2.95 13.71 14.48
CA GLU A 13 -4.34 13.79 14.97
C GLU A 13 -4.53 13.27 16.40
N ARG A 14 -3.53 12.56 16.94
CA ARG A 14 -3.48 12.11 18.35
C ARG A 14 -2.59 12.98 19.23
N GLY A 15 -2.10 14.11 18.69
CA GLY A 15 -1.32 15.10 19.44
C GLY A 15 0.19 14.91 19.40
N TRP A 16 0.70 13.98 18.58
CA TRP A 16 2.14 13.81 18.37
C TRP A 16 2.71 14.88 17.45
N ARG A 17 3.94 15.30 17.70
CA ARG A 17 4.76 16.03 16.72
C ARG A 17 5.54 15.00 15.91
N VAL A 18 5.51 15.10 14.58
CA VAL A 18 6.06 14.07 13.69
C VAL A 18 7.03 14.70 12.70
N THR A 19 8.27 14.24 12.68
CA THR A 19 9.21 14.51 11.59
C THR A 19 9.20 13.32 10.62
N VAL A 20 8.96 13.60 9.34
CA VAL A 20 8.94 12.58 8.28
C VAL A 20 10.20 12.72 7.45
N LEU A 21 11.06 11.71 7.49
CA LEU A 21 12.32 11.66 6.73
C LEU A 21 12.14 10.81 5.47
N ASP A 22 12.50 11.35 4.31
CA ASP A 22 12.54 10.61 3.04
C ASP A 22 13.68 11.16 2.16
N PRO A 23 14.63 10.35 1.69
CA PRO A 23 15.77 10.82 0.91
C PRO A 23 15.40 11.31 -0.50
N ALA A 24 14.28 10.87 -1.04
CA ALA A 24 13.85 11.18 -2.40
C ALA A 24 12.58 12.06 -2.46
N GLY A 25 11.98 12.36 -1.29
CA GLY A 25 10.83 13.23 -1.18
C GLY A 25 9.46 12.52 -1.17
N ILE A 26 8.41 13.34 -1.15
CA ILE A 26 7.03 12.85 -0.98
C ILE A 26 6.63 11.96 -2.15
N ALA A 27 6.19 10.73 -1.83
CA ALA A 27 5.68 9.74 -2.78
C ALA A 27 6.69 9.32 -3.89
N ALA A 28 7.99 9.52 -3.71
CA ALA A 28 9.01 9.21 -4.71
C ALA A 28 9.11 7.71 -5.07
N GLY A 29 8.80 6.81 -4.11
CA GLY A 29 8.81 5.35 -4.31
C GLY A 29 7.53 4.80 -4.95
N ALA A 30 7.07 3.63 -4.50
CA ALA A 30 5.90 2.93 -5.05
C ALA A 30 4.56 3.69 -4.94
N SER A 31 4.51 4.76 -4.18
CA SER A 31 3.34 5.66 -4.05
C SER A 31 3.29 6.78 -5.09
N GLY A 32 4.18 6.77 -6.10
CA GLY A 32 4.34 7.88 -7.04
C GLY A 32 3.57 7.76 -8.35
N ASN A 33 2.75 6.73 -8.57
CA ASN A 33 1.91 6.64 -9.77
C ASN A 33 0.95 7.82 -9.84
N ARG A 34 0.71 8.37 -11.05
CA ARG A 34 -0.22 9.50 -11.25
C ARG A 34 -1.61 9.16 -10.76
N ALA A 35 -2.08 7.93 -11.01
CA ALA A 35 -3.32 7.43 -10.47
C ALA A 35 -3.16 6.03 -9.88
N GLY A 36 -3.96 5.74 -8.86
CA GLY A 36 -4.10 4.42 -8.27
C GLY A 36 -5.56 4.13 -7.92
N VAL A 37 -5.93 2.87 -7.83
CA VAL A 37 -7.32 2.45 -7.64
C VAL A 37 -7.59 2.11 -6.16
N VAL A 38 -8.71 2.63 -5.66
CA VAL A 38 -9.24 2.32 -4.31
C VAL A 38 -10.12 1.08 -4.45
N TYR A 39 -9.54 -0.08 -4.25
CA TYR A 39 -10.24 -1.36 -4.42
C TYR A 39 -9.82 -2.40 -3.38
N SER A 40 -10.56 -3.49 -3.32
CA SER A 40 -10.24 -4.68 -2.54
C SER A 40 -10.56 -5.95 -3.32
N THR A 41 -10.20 -7.10 -2.76
CA THR A 41 -10.51 -8.41 -3.36
C THR A 41 -11.47 -9.16 -2.43
N PRO A 42 -12.77 -9.20 -2.74
CA PRO A 42 -13.76 -9.92 -1.94
C PRO A 42 -13.45 -11.42 -1.83
N SER A 43 -13.77 -12.00 -0.68
CA SER A 43 -13.65 -13.44 -0.42
C SER A 43 -14.71 -13.89 0.57
N ALA A 44 -15.28 -15.07 0.35
CA ALA A 44 -16.18 -15.72 1.29
C ALA A 44 -15.45 -16.30 2.52
N HIS A 45 -14.14 -16.55 2.40
CA HIS A 45 -13.35 -17.11 3.48
C HIS A 45 -12.86 -16.03 4.42
N LEU A 46 -13.18 -16.12 5.70
CA LEU A 46 -12.79 -15.15 6.74
C LEU A 46 -11.41 -15.49 7.34
N THR A 47 -10.39 -15.69 6.48
CA THR A 47 -9.00 -15.73 6.95
C THR A 47 -8.56 -14.35 7.43
N GLU A 48 -7.55 -14.26 8.28
CA GLU A 48 -7.03 -12.97 8.76
C GLU A 48 -6.63 -12.04 7.61
N GLN A 49 -6.09 -12.60 6.52
CA GLN A 49 -5.77 -11.84 5.32
C GLN A 49 -7.04 -11.22 4.67
N ASN A 50 -8.10 -12.00 4.51
CA ASN A 50 -9.34 -11.52 3.90
C ASN A 50 -10.07 -10.53 4.81
N ARG A 51 -10.05 -10.76 6.14
CA ARG A 51 -10.56 -9.83 7.16
C ARG A 51 -9.81 -8.50 7.11
N PHE A 52 -8.48 -8.56 7.03
CA PHE A 52 -7.65 -7.36 6.88
C PHE A 52 -8.05 -6.56 5.64
N TYR A 53 -8.18 -7.19 4.47
CA TYR A 53 -8.52 -6.48 3.24
C TYR A 53 -9.92 -5.89 3.26
N GLN A 54 -10.88 -6.57 3.87
CA GLN A 54 -12.24 -6.05 4.04
C GLN A 54 -12.27 -4.84 4.96
N LEU A 55 -11.69 -4.97 6.16
CA LEU A 55 -11.63 -3.87 7.14
C LEU A 55 -10.85 -2.68 6.59
N SER A 56 -9.71 -2.93 5.95
CA SER A 56 -8.90 -1.88 5.33
C SER A 56 -9.67 -1.11 4.26
N TYR A 57 -10.47 -1.79 3.45
CA TYR A 57 -11.28 -1.13 2.43
C TYR A 57 -12.28 -0.15 3.06
N VAL A 58 -13.09 -0.63 4.01
CA VAL A 58 -14.07 0.21 4.70
C VAL A 58 -13.38 1.36 5.47
N HIS A 59 -12.26 1.06 6.10
CA HIS A 59 -11.49 2.05 6.85
C HIS A 59 -10.90 3.14 5.95
N ALA A 60 -10.36 2.74 4.79
CA ALA A 60 -9.84 3.68 3.79
C ALA A 60 -10.94 4.60 3.24
N LEU A 61 -12.14 4.08 2.94
CA LEU A 61 -13.27 4.91 2.51
C LEU A 61 -13.64 5.95 3.56
N ARG A 62 -13.65 5.58 4.85
CA ARG A 62 -13.89 6.51 5.97
C ARG A 62 -12.81 7.57 6.08
N TRP A 63 -11.54 7.20 5.88
CA TRP A 63 -10.43 8.15 5.87
C TRP A 63 -10.56 9.14 4.73
N LEU A 64 -10.80 8.66 3.51
CA LEU A 64 -10.99 9.50 2.33
C LEU A 64 -12.15 10.48 2.53
N GLN A 65 -13.27 10.01 3.08
CA GLN A 65 -14.42 10.85 3.40
C GLN A 65 -14.09 11.90 4.49
N ARG A 66 -13.45 11.48 5.59
CA ARG A 66 -13.06 12.37 6.70
C ARG A 66 -12.15 13.49 6.25
N HIS A 67 -11.20 13.18 5.39
CA HIS A 67 -10.25 14.14 4.84
C HIS A 67 -10.75 14.83 3.57
N ARG A 68 -11.98 14.56 3.12
CA ARG A 68 -12.58 15.13 1.91
C ARG A 68 -11.69 14.96 0.68
N PHE A 69 -11.15 13.76 0.53
CA PHE A 69 -10.27 13.41 -0.59
C PHE A 69 -10.88 12.26 -1.41
N PRO A 70 -10.74 12.23 -2.74
CA PRO A 70 -10.04 13.21 -3.59
C PRO A 70 -10.88 14.46 -3.87
N GLY A 71 -10.20 15.59 -4.13
CA GLY A 71 -10.80 16.75 -4.76
C GLY A 71 -11.02 16.52 -6.27
N PRO A 72 -11.67 17.48 -6.99
CA PRO A 72 -12.10 17.32 -8.38
C PRO A 72 -11.00 16.85 -9.34
N ASP A 73 -9.78 17.40 -9.21
CA ASP A 73 -8.64 17.11 -10.08
C ASP A 73 -7.69 16.06 -9.49
N GLN A 74 -8.11 15.36 -8.43
CA GLN A 74 -7.27 14.40 -7.69
C GLN A 74 -7.79 12.97 -7.77
N GLY A 75 -8.92 12.77 -8.44
CA GLY A 75 -9.58 11.47 -8.58
C GLY A 75 -11.08 11.52 -8.33
N ARG A 76 -11.70 10.35 -8.20
CA ARG A 76 -13.13 10.22 -7.96
C ARG A 76 -13.47 8.91 -7.27
N LEU A 77 -14.41 8.94 -6.33
CA LEU A 77 -14.95 7.77 -5.64
C LEU A 77 -16.38 7.50 -6.12
N ASN A 78 -16.52 6.79 -7.22
CA ASN A 78 -17.80 6.55 -7.90
C ASN A 78 -18.00 5.08 -8.28
N GLY A 79 -17.36 4.17 -7.53
CA GLY A 79 -17.38 2.74 -7.77
C GLY A 79 -16.21 2.27 -8.64
N VAL A 80 -15.90 0.97 -8.52
CA VAL A 80 -14.86 0.32 -9.34
C VAL A 80 -15.43 -0.97 -9.92
N PRO A 81 -15.75 -1.01 -11.22
CA PRO A 81 -15.97 -2.24 -11.96
C PRO A 81 -14.75 -3.16 -11.84
N GLN A 82 -14.98 -4.37 -11.32
CA GLN A 82 -14.02 -5.47 -11.34
C GLN A 82 -14.49 -6.50 -12.36
N HIS A 83 -13.78 -6.59 -13.48
CA HIS A 83 -14.04 -7.59 -14.52
C HIS A 83 -13.36 -8.90 -14.14
N PHE A 84 -14.08 -10.00 -14.24
CA PHE A 84 -13.53 -11.30 -13.91
C PHE A 84 -12.47 -11.70 -14.94
N VAL A 85 -11.33 -12.15 -14.46
CA VAL A 85 -10.21 -12.57 -15.32
C VAL A 85 -10.32 -14.06 -15.69
N ASP A 86 -10.99 -14.84 -14.84
CA ASP A 86 -11.27 -16.26 -15.03
C ASP A 86 -12.47 -16.70 -14.18
N ASP A 87 -12.97 -17.91 -14.42
CA ASP A 87 -14.11 -18.50 -13.70
C ASP A 87 -13.82 -18.67 -12.22
N LYS A 88 -12.59 -18.99 -11.84
CA LYS A 88 -12.19 -19.15 -10.43
C LYS A 88 -12.31 -17.84 -9.65
N GLN A 89 -11.92 -16.72 -10.25
CA GLN A 89 -12.09 -15.41 -9.63
C GLN A 89 -13.57 -15.03 -9.59
N ALA A 90 -14.32 -15.31 -10.65
CA ALA A 90 -15.77 -15.08 -10.71
C ALA A 90 -16.48 -15.81 -9.58
N ASP A 91 -16.25 -17.10 -9.41
CA ASP A 91 -16.85 -17.94 -8.37
C ASP A 91 -16.47 -17.45 -6.96
N LYS A 92 -15.20 -17.08 -6.75
CA LYS A 92 -14.73 -16.52 -5.48
C LYS A 92 -15.47 -15.24 -5.11
N ILE A 93 -15.67 -14.33 -6.04
CA ILE A 93 -16.31 -13.02 -5.77
C ILE A 93 -17.82 -13.19 -5.62
N ARG A 94 -18.45 -14.04 -6.43
CA ARG A 94 -19.88 -14.40 -6.27
C ARG A 94 -20.14 -15.04 -4.91
N ALA A 95 -19.31 -16.00 -4.50
CA ALA A 95 -19.38 -16.63 -3.19
C ALA A 95 -19.21 -15.62 -2.05
N ALA A 96 -18.34 -14.64 -2.18
CA ALA A 96 -18.15 -13.58 -1.18
C ALA A 96 -19.43 -12.73 -0.99
N ARG A 97 -20.13 -12.42 -2.07
CA ARG A 97 -21.42 -11.71 -2.03
C ARG A 97 -22.51 -12.60 -1.40
N ASP A 98 -22.65 -13.82 -1.87
CA ASP A 98 -23.79 -14.70 -1.53
C ASP A 98 -23.68 -15.25 -0.11
N SER A 99 -22.47 -15.42 0.42
CA SER A 99 -22.23 -15.83 1.82
C SER A 99 -22.49 -14.73 2.84
N GLY A 100 -22.65 -13.46 2.42
CA GLY A 100 -22.74 -12.32 3.33
C GLY A 100 -21.42 -11.99 4.04
N ALA A 101 -20.30 -12.63 3.67
CA ALA A 101 -18.98 -12.32 4.21
C ALA A 101 -18.54 -10.88 3.90
N TRP A 102 -19.06 -10.32 2.82
CA TRP A 102 -18.93 -8.90 2.50
C TRP A 102 -20.29 -8.20 2.63
N PRO A 103 -20.32 -6.93 3.14
CA PRO A 103 -21.55 -6.16 3.15
C PRO A 103 -22.12 -6.03 1.74
N GLN A 104 -23.36 -6.45 1.54
CA GLN A 104 -24.02 -6.40 0.22
C GLN A 104 -24.04 -5.00 -0.38
N ALA A 105 -24.12 -3.97 0.47
CA ALA A 105 -24.07 -2.57 0.05
C ALA A 105 -22.74 -2.18 -0.62
N LEU A 106 -21.67 -2.95 -0.45
CA LEU A 106 -20.34 -2.70 -1.04
C LEU A 106 -20.08 -3.50 -2.32
N LEU A 107 -20.95 -4.44 -2.68
CA LEU A 107 -20.78 -5.31 -3.85
C LEU A 107 -22.04 -5.30 -4.70
N LYS A 108 -21.98 -4.69 -5.88
CA LYS A 108 -23.07 -4.72 -6.87
C LYS A 108 -22.69 -5.61 -8.05
N PRO A 109 -23.58 -6.51 -8.52
CA PRO A 109 -23.34 -7.24 -9.77
C PRO A 109 -23.17 -6.29 -10.95
N LEU A 110 -22.21 -6.61 -11.82
CA LEU A 110 -21.97 -5.93 -13.09
C LEU A 110 -22.20 -6.95 -14.23
N GLY A 111 -23.46 -7.26 -14.52
CA GLY A 111 -23.83 -8.33 -15.43
C GLY A 111 -23.28 -9.69 -14.97
N GLU A 112 -22.94 -10.54 -15.94
CA GLU A 112 -22.39 -11.88 -15.69
C GLU A 112 -20.85 -11.87 -15.53
N HIS A 113 -20.19 -10.81 -16.00
CA HIS A 113 -18.74 -10.77 -16.18
C HIS A 113 -17.99 -9.89 -15.18
N GLY A 114 -18.69 -9.38 -14.15
CA GLY A 114 -18.04 -8.49 -13.19
C GLY A 114 -18.83 -8.22 -11.92
N MET A 115 -18.20 -7.45 -11.06
CA MET A 115 -18.75 -6.96 -9.80
C MET A 115 -18.25 -5.51 -9.60
N GLU A 116 -19.12 -4.61 -9.19
CA GLU A 116 -18.70 -3.27 -8.79
C GLU A 116 -18.42 -3.22 -7.29
N LEU A 117 -17.26 -2.69 -6.92
CA LEU A 117 -16.95 -2.27 -5.56
C LEU A 117 -17.47 -0.86 -5.32
N VAL A 118 -18.57 -0.78 -4.55
CA VAL A 118 -19.23 0.49 -4.23
C VAL A 118 -18.36 1.33 -3.31
N GLY A 119 -18.28 2.65 -3.61
CA GLY A 119 -17.49 3.61 -2.84
C GLY A 119 -16.00 3.61 -3.18
N GLY A 120 -15.51 2.60 -3.91
CA GLY A 120 -14.17 2.65 -4.50
C GLY A 120 -14.07 3.70 -5.61
N GLY A 121 -12.92 3.75 -6.25
CA GLY A 121 -12.65 4.72 -7.32
C GLY A 121 -11.17 4.82 -7.62
N TYR A 122 -10.73 5.96 -8.09
CA TYR A 122 -9.32 6.24 -8.35
C TYR A 122 -8.91 7.58 -7.75
N LEU A 123 -7.64 7.70 -7.45
CA LEU A 123 -7.06 8.90 -6.86
C LEU A 123 -5.59 9.04 -7.20
N SER A 124 -5.06 10.27 -7.02
CA SER A 124 -3.62 10.53 -7.09
C SER A 124 -2.95 10.20 -5.74
N PRO A 125 -2.16 9.11 -5.64
CA PRO A 125 -1.45 8.81 -4.40
C PRO A 125 -0.45 9.90 -3.98
N PRO A 126 0.29 10.58 -4.91
CA PRO A 126 1.13 11.71 -4.55
C PRO A 126 0.34 12.88 -3.95
N ALA A 127 -0.82 13.23 -4.51
CA ALA A 127 -1.67 14.28 -3.96
C ALA A 127 -2.22 13.89 -2.58
N TRP A 128 -2.60 12.62 -2.41
CA TRP A 128 -3.02 12.09 -1.12
C TRP A 128 -1.92 12.19 -0.08
N CYS A 129 -0.69 11.78 -0.41
CA CYS A 129 0.46 11.93 0.50
C CYS A 129 0.70 13.39 0.89
N ARG A 130 0.65 14.33 -0.06
CA ARG A 130 0.82 15.76 0.23
C ARG A 130 -0.26 16.28 1.18
N GLN A 131 -1.53 15.97 0.92
CA GLN A 131 -2.62 16.40 1.80
C GLN A 131 -2.52 15.82 3.22
N LEU A 132 -2.13 14.56 3.36
CA LEU A 132 -1.94 13.94 4.66
C LEU A 132 -0.80 14.58 5.46
N LEU A 133 0.26 15.00 4.79
CA LEU A 133 1.40 15.65 5.41
C LEU A 133 1.19 17.15 5.67
N ASP A 134 0.15 17.75 5.08
CA ASP A 134 -0.24 19.13 5.34
C ASP A 134 -0.97 19.24 6.69
N HIS A 135 -0.17 19.34 7.74
CA HIS A 135 -0.65 19.45 9.11
C HIS A 135 0.41 20.16 9.97
N PRO A 136 0.03 21.10 10.86
CA PRO A 136 1.00 21.92 11.63
C PRO A 136 1.92 21.12 12.56
N ALA A 137 1.53 19.91 12.94
CA ALA A 137 2.35 19.02 13.77
C ALA A 137 3.21 18.04 12.94
N ILE A 138 3.25 18.16 11.61
CA ILE A 138 4.04 17.28 10.73
C ILE A 138 5.10 18.12 10.01
N GLU A 139 6.35 17.69 10.09
CA GLU A 139 7.48 18.31 9.41
C GLU A 139 8.13 17.32 8.43
N PRO A 140 7.85 17.39 7.12
CA PRO A 140 8.58 16.64 6.12
C PRO A 140 9.98 17.20 5.91
N ARG A 141 11.00 16.34 5.92
CA ARG A 141 12.41 16.68 5.65
C ARG A 141 12.99 15.78 4.59
N LEU A 142 13.71 16.33 3.64
CA LEU A 142 14.51 15.59 2.66
C LEU A 142 15.81 15.15 3.34
N ALA A 143 15.85 13.93 3.85
CA ALA A 143 17.00 13.37 4.55
C ALA A 143 17.01 11.85 4.51
N ALA A 144 18.21 11.27 4.47
CA ALA A 144 18.44 9.85 4.57
C ALA A 144 18.88 9.47 5.98
N VAL A 145 18.34 8.36 6.50
CA VAL A 145 18.77 7.76 7.77
C VAL A 145 19.91 6.78 7.48
N SER A 146 21.02 6.93 8.16
CA SER A 146 22.17 6.03 8.09
C SER A 146 22.15 4.97 9.20
N GLU A 147 21.70 5.34 10.40
CA GLU A 147 21.73 4.48 11.57
C GLU A 147 20.61 4.86 12.54
N PHE A 148 20.17 3.93 13.38
CA PHE A 148 19.28 4.22 14.50
C PHE A 148 19.63 3.34 15.69
N GLN A 149 19.29 3.84 16.89
CA GLN A 149 19.47 3.14 18.16
C GLN A 149 18.16 3.12 18.93
N PRO A 150 17.74 1.96 19.47
CA PRO A 150 16.54 1.87 20.31
C PRO A 150 16.64 2.80 21.52
N ALA A 151 15.49 3.13 22.10
CA ALA A 151 15.45 3.80 23.40
C ALA A 151 16.02 2.86 24.49
N THR A 152 16.54 3.47 25.55
CA THR A 152 16.89 2.81 26.81
C THR A 152 16.16 3.54 27.94
N ASP A 153 16.26 3.02 29.18
CA ASP A 153 15.61 3.67 30.33
C ASP A 153 16.01 5.16 30.48
N ASP A 154 17.25 5.50 30.11
CA ASP A 154 17.82 6.83 30.28
C ASP A 154 17.94 7.64 28.97
N ARG A 155 17.58 7.08 27.83
CA ARG A 155 17.80 7.74 26.53
C ARG A 155 16.67 7.45 25.54
N PRO A 156 16.19 8.49 24.81
CA PRO A 156 15.22 8.33 23.72
C PRO A 156 15.83 7.55 22.52
N VAL A 157 15.00 7.22 21.56
CA VAL A 157 15.46 6.71 20.25
C VAL A 157 16.37 7.74 19.60
N ARG A 158 17.52 7.30 19.10
CA ARG A 158 18.45 8.15 18.34
C ARG A 158 18.47 7.74 16.88
N VAL A 159 18.37 8.73 16.01
CA VAL A 159 18.36 8.54 14.55
C VAL A 159 19.49 9.39 13.97
N ARG A 160 20.49 8.74 13.38
CA ARG A 160 21.58 9.40 12.69
C ARG A 160 21.23 9.55 11.21
N LEU A 161 21.40 10.75 10.69
CA LEU A 161 21.22 11.07 9.29
C LEU A 161 22.53 10.88 8.52
N SER A 162 22.45 10.81 7.18
CA SER A 162 23.63 10.64 6.32
C SER A 162 24.56 11.88 6.29
N ASP A 163 24.10 13.02 6.79
CA ASP A 163 24.87 14.26 6.98
C ASP A 163 25.45 14.41 8.39
N ASP A 164 25.49 13.31 9.15
CA ASP A 164 25.97 13.19 10.53
C ASP A 164 25.12 13.90 11.61
N HIS A 165 24.04 14.58 11.26
CA HIS A 165 23.11 15.09 12.26
C HIS A 165 22.40 13.93 12.98
N THR A 166 22.14 14.14 14.26
CA THR A 166 21.40 13.18 15.10
C THR A 166 20.10 13.82 15.56
N LEU A 167 19.01 13.07 15.42
CA LEU A 167 17.69 13.40 15.94
C LEU A 167 17.38 12.47 17.12
N GLU A 168 16.65 12.98 18.10
CA GLU A 168 16.11 12.21 19.23
C GLU A 168 14.58 12.24 19.17
N ALA A 169 13.96 11.10 19.47
CA ALA A 169 12.51 10.94 19.42
C ALA A 169 12.02 9.89 20.42
N ASP A 170 10.77 10.01 20.85
CA ASP A 170 10.12 9.00 21.69
C ASP A 170 9.87 7.70 20.91
N ALA A 171 9.72 7.79 19.59
CA ALA A 171 9.52 6.63 18.72
C ALA A 171 10.05 6.86 17.31
N LEU A 172 10.56 5.80 16.68
CA LEU A 172 10.91 5.72 15.26
C LEU A 172 10.00 4.69 14.57
N ILE A 173 9.30 5.12 13.54
CA ILE A 173 8.49 4.23 12.71
C ILE A 173 9.16 4.06 11.34
N LEU A 174 9.59 2.85 11.04
CA LEU A 174 10.16 2.50 9.75
C LEU A 174 9.02 2.24 8.74
N ALA A 175 8.86 3.16 7.78
CA ALA A 175 7.90 3.08 6.67
C ALA A 175 8.64 2.99 5.31
N THR A 176 9.82 2.40 5.30
CA THR A 176 10.82 2.41 4.21
C THR A 176 10.63 1.30 3.19
N ALA A 177 9.52 0.56 3.25
CA ALA A 177 9.22 -0.57 2.37
C ALA A 177 10.38 -1.59 2.30
N GLY A 178 10.88 -1.92 1.09
CA GLY A 178 11.95 -2.91 0.92
C GLY A 178 13.30 -2.48 1.49
N ALA A 179 13.58 -1.18 1.50
CA ALA A 179 14.82 -0.63 2.06
C ALA A 179 14.97 -0.85 3.58
N ALA A 180 13.91 -1.29 4.26
CA ALA A 180 14.03 -1.70 5.66
C ALA A 180 15.05 -2.81 5.86
N ARG A 181 15.27 -3.70 4.89
CA ARG A 181 16.23 -4.81 4.99
C ARG A 181 17.68 -4.35 4.94
N ASP A 182 17.93 -3.18 4.39
CA ASP A 182 19.27 -2.61 4.25
C ASP A 182 19.73 -1.92 5.54
N LEU A 183 18.82 -1.75 6.49
CA LEU A 183 19.12 -1.20 7.80
C LEU A 183 19.69 -2.29 8.72
N ALA A 184 20.68 -1.93 9.53
CA ALA A 184 21.37 -2.85 10.42
C ALA A 184 20.40 -3.64 11.31
N GLY A 185 20.60 -4.96 11.39
CA GLY A 185 19.77 -5.86 12.18
C GLY A 185 18.40 -6.23 11.59
N LEU A 186 18.05 -5.75 10.36
CA LEU A 186 16.74 -5.99 9.73
C LEU A 186 16.78 -6.90 8.50
N ALA A 187 17.91 -7.50 8.15
CA ALA A 187 18.05 -8.42 7.02
C ALA A 187 17.12 -9.65 7.10
N TRP A 188 16.67 -10.01 8.29
CA TRP A 188 15.74 -11.13 8.55
C TRP A 188 14.31 -10.87 8.08
N LEU A 189 13.92 -9.61 7.83
CA LEU A 189 12.56 -9.26 7.42
C LEU A 189 12.15 -10.06 6.17
N PRO A 190 11.00 -10.77 6.21
CA PRO A 190 10.56 -11.66 5.14
C PRO A 190 9.88 -10.88 4.02
N LEU A 191 10.63 -10.03 3.36
CA LEU A 191 10.13 -9.12 2.34
C LEU A 191 10.47 -9.63 0.94
N LYS A 192 9.54 -9.43 0.01
CA LYS A 192 9.70 -9.61 -1.43
C LYS A 192 9.57 -8.25 -2.11
N THR A 193 10.51 -7.95 -2.97
CA THR A 193 10.42 -6.80 -3.87
C THR A 193 9.77 -7.26 -5.17
N ILE A 194 8.81 -6.49 -5.66
CA ILE A 194 8.04 -6.79 -6.87
C ILE A 194 8.11 -5.58 -7.77
N ARG A 195 8.79 -5.74 -8.89
CA ARG A 195 8.84 -4.71 -9.92
C ARG A 195 7.49 -4.61 -10.64
N GLY A 196 7.06 -3.40 -10.94
CA GLY A 196 5.87 -3.15 -11.75
C GLY A 196 5.98 -1.85 -12.51
N GLN A 197 5.60 -1.91 -13.80
CA GLN A 197 5.54 -0.76 -14.68
C GLN A 197 4.08 -0.40 -14.96
N VAL A 198 3.79 0.89 -14.92
CA VAL A 198 2.55 1.51 -15.38
C VAL A 198 2.84 2.27 -16.66
N SER A 199 1.96 2.13 -17.65
CA SER A 199 1.98 2.87 -18.91
C SER A 199 1.02 4.05 -18.81
N TYR A 200 1.46 5.24 -19.19
CA TYR A 200 0.64 6.44 -19.27
C TYR A 200 0.26 6.69 -20.72
N CYS A 201 -1.04 6.56 -21.01
CA CYS A 201 -1.56 6.64 -22.37
C CYS A 201 -2.24 7.99 -22.63
N ARG A 202 -2.03 8.52 -23.84
CA ARG A 202 -2.71 9.74 -24.30
C ARG A 202 -4.21 9.48 -24.41
N PRO A 203 -5.08 10.38 -23.88
CA PRO A 203 -6.51 10.25 -24.07
C PRO A 203 -6.91 10.54 -25.52
N THR A 204 -7.93 9.83 -25.99
CA THR A 204 -8.68 10.16 -27.20
C THR A 204 -9.93 10.97 -26.84
N ALA A 205 -10.66 11.50 -27.85
CA ALA A 205 -11.94 12.17 -27.61
C ALA A 205 -12.97 11.23 -26.93
N ALA A 206 -12.95 9.93 -27.26
CA ALA A 206 -13.84 8.94 -26.66
C ALA A 206 -13.43 8.62 -25.20
N SER A 207 -12.16 8.34 -24.96
CA SER A 207 -11.66 7.92 -23.64
C SER A 207 -11.60 9.07 -22.61
N ALA A 208 -11.48 10.32 -23.06
CA ALA A 208 -11.50 11.49 -22.19
C ALA A 208 -12.84 11.65 -21.41
N ALA A 209 -13.91 11.03 -21.89
CA ALA A 209 -15.23 11.05 -21.25
C ALA A 209 -15.37 9.99 -20.13
N TRP A 210 -14.43 9.10 -19.96
CA TRP A 210 -14.50 8.04 -18.94
C TRP A 210 -14.53 8.61 -17.52
N GLN A 211 -15.33 7.99 -16.67
CA GLN A 211 -15.56 8.47 -15.30
C GLN A 211 -15.12 7.47 -14.23
N GLN A 212 -15.09 6.17 -14.55
CA GLN A 212 -14.78 5.11 -13.60
C GLN A 212 -13.45 4.42 -13.93
N ALA A 213 -12.72 4.06 -12.90
CA ALA A 213 -11.58 3.16 -13.04
C ALA A 213 -12.08 1.71 -13.15
N HIS A 214 -11.42 0.91 -13.96
CA HIS A 214 -11.73 -0.50 -14.17
C HIS A 214 -10.59 -1.36 -13.64
N CYS A 215 -10.91 -2.43 -12.90
CA CYS A 215 -9.98 -3.48 -12.53
C CYS A 215 -10.24 -4.75 -13.35
N HIS A 216 -9.15 -5.38 -13.77
CA HIS A 216 -9.12 -6.66 -14.47
C HIS A 216 -7.87 -7.45 -14.02
N GLY A 217 -7.11 -8.12 -14.87
CA GLY A 217 -5.77 -8.62 -14.54
C GLY A 217 -4.76 -7.51 -14.18
N GLY A 218 -5.12 -6.27 -14.52
CA GLY A 218 -4.50 -5.00 -14.13
C GLY A 218 -5.54 -3.98 -13.75
N TYR A 219 -5.32 -2.71 -14.17
CA TYR A 219 -6.29 -1.62 -14.01
C TYR A 219 -6.17 -0.59 -15.13
N LEU A 220 -7.26 0.10 -15.40
CA LEU A 220 -7.38 1.26 -16.26
C LEU A 220 -8.04 2.39 -15.47
N THR A 221 -7.50 3.61 -15.55
CA THR A 221 -8.12 4.78 -14.90
C THR A 221 -8.63 5.78 -15.91
N PRO A 222 -9.64 6.60 -15.55
CA PRO A 222 -9.94 7.84 -16.26
C PRO A 222 -8.71 8.75 -16.34
N THR A 223 -8.84 9.81 -17.11
CA THR A 223 -7.78 10.81 -17.26
C THR A 223 -7.48 11.49 -15.92
N LEU A 224 -6.23 11.49 -15.53
CA LEU A 224 -5.69 12.24 -14.41
C LEU A 224 -4.31 12.77 -14.80
N ASP A 225 -4.04 14.05 -14.54
CA ASP A 225 -2.84 14.76 -15.03
C ASP A 225 -2.63 14.57 -16.54
N GLY A 226 -3.73 14.61 -17.33
CA GLY A 226 -3.71 14.54 -18.78
C GLY A 226 -3.45 13.17 -19.40
N VAL A 227 -3.43 12.09 -18.61
CA VAL A 227 -3.17 10.73 -19.09
C VAL A 227 -4.07 9.69 -18.44
N HIS A 228 -4.29 8.58 -19.13
CA HIS A 228 -4.81 7.35 -18.53
C HIS A 228 -3.67 6.51 -17.96
N CYS A 229 -3.86 5.89 -16.81
CA CYS A 229 -2.94 4.88 -16.27
C CYS A 229 -3.43 3.49 -16.67
N VAL A 230 -2.58 2.73 -17.36
CA VAL A 230 -2.80 1.34 -17.75
C VAL A 230 -1.74 0.48 -17.10
N GLY A 231 -2.11 -0.54 -16.35
CA GLY A 231 -1.11 -1.40 -15.72
C GLY A 231 -1.67 -2.24 -14.59
N ALA A 232 -0.81 -2.87 -13.85
CA ALA A 232 0.62 -2.79 -13.96
C ALA A 232 1.23 -4.18 -14.12
N THR A 233 2.38 -4.26 -14.75
CA THR A 233 3.16 -5.50 -14.74
C THR A 233 3.52 -5.94 -13.31
N PHE A 234 3.81 -7.22 -13.14
CA PHE A 234 4.11 -7.83 -11.86
C PHE A 234 5.26 -8.82 -12.03
N ASP A 235 6.50 -8.38 -11.76
CA ASP A 235 7.70 -9.16 -11.96
C ASP A 235 8.42 -9.40 -10.63
N LEU A 236 8.61 -10.68 -10.29
CA LEU A 236 9.27 -11.15 -9.06
C LEU A 236 10.78 -11.39 -9.26
N HIS A 237 11.22 -11.48 -10.50
CA HIS A 237 12.56 -11.96 -10.84
C HIS A 237 13.49 -10.85 -11.34
N GLN A 238 12.91 -9.72 -11.72
CA GLN A 238 13.65 -8.59 -12.27
C GLN A 238 13.52 -7.37 -11.35
N LEU A 239 14.67 -6.85 -10.92
CA LEU A 239 14.72 -5.68 -10.03
C LEU A 239 15.30 -4.45 -10.71
N ASP A 240 15.58 -4.52 -12.03
CA ASP A 240 16.04 -3.38 -12.80
C ASP A 240 14.95 -2.27 -12.82
N PRO A 241 15.25 -1.06 -12.33
CA PRO A 241 14.31 0.04 -12.31
C PRO A 241 14.10 0.71 -13.69
N ALA A 242 14.84 0.30 -14.72
CA ALA A 242 14.70 0.87 -16.06
C ALA A 242 13.32 0.52 -16.67
N PRO A 243 12.62 1.48 -17.29
CA PRO A 243 11.40 1.21 -18.05
C PRO A 243 11.68 0.34 -19.28
N ARG A 244 10.67 -0.46 -19.69
CA ARG A 244 10.78 -1.38 -20.83
C ARG A 244 9.56 -1.27 -21.74
N ASP A 245 9.78 -1.30 -23.05
CA ASP A 245 8.70 -1.35 -24.04
C ASP A 245 7.89 -2.66 -23.96
N SER A 246 8.54 -3.77 -23.58
CA SER A 246 7.87 -5.06 -23.37
C SER A 246 6.84 -5.03 -22.24
N ASP A 247 7.06 -4.21 -21.20
CA ASP A 247 6.08 -4.03 -20.12
C ASP A 247 4.87 -3.21 -20.58
N ASP A 248 5.08 -2.21 -21.43
CA ASP A 248 3.98 -1.45 -22.04
C ASP A 248 3.15 -2.36 -22.94
N ALA A 249 3.81 -3.16 -23.79
CA ALA A 249 3.13 -4.13 -24.63
C ALA A 249 2.32 -5.14 -23.81
N ALA A 250 2.85 -5.61 -22.68
CA ALA A 250 2.13 -6.51 -21.77
C ALA A 250 0.91 -5.83 -21.13
N ASN A 251 1.04 -4.57 -20.67
CA ASN A 251 -0.07 -3.80 -20.10
C ASN A 251 -1.19 -3.58 -21.13
N LEU A 252 -0.84 -3.22 -22.38
CA LEU A 252 -1.80 -3.01 -23.46
C LEU A 252 -2.45 -4.31 -23.92
N ALA A 253 -1.71 -5.43 -23.94
CA ALA A 253 -2.25 -6.75 -24.25
C ALA A 253 -3.30 -7.19 -23.20
N GLN A 254 -3.05 -6.94 -21.92
CA GLN A 254 -4.03 -7.20 -20.85
C GLN A 254 -5.28 -6.32 -21.00
N LEU A 255 -5.10 -5.03 -21.30
CA LEU A 255 -6.21 -4.13 -21.57
C LEU A 255 -7.06 -4.63 -22.75
N ARG A 256 -6.43 -4.96 -23.88
CA ARG A 256 -7.09 -5.50 -25.07
C ARG A 256 -7.90 -6.76 -24.77
N HIS A 257 -7.31 -7.66 -23.97
CA HIS A 257 -7.93 -8.96 -23.65
C HIS A 257 -9.16 -8.81 -22.75
N HIS A 258 -9.07 -7.99 -21.70
CA HIS A 258 -10.11 -7.92 -20.68
C HIS A 258 -11.12 -6.79 -20.91
N LEU A 259 -10.71 -5.72 -21.59
CA LEU A 259 -11.51 -4.52 -21.85
C LEU A 259 -11.41 -4.11 -23.33
N PRO A 260 -11.88 -4.98 -24.26
CA PRO A 260 -11.71 -4.75 -25.70
C PRO A 260 -12.40 -3.48 -26.20
N ARG A 261 -13.50 -3.06 -25.58
CA ARG A 261 -14.20 -1.82 -25.91
C ARG A 261 -13.36 -0.60 -25.51
N GLU A 262 -12.91 -0.56 -24.28
CA GLU A 262 -12.07 0.52 -23.74
C GLU A 262 -10.73 0.60 -24.49
N TRP A 263 -10.18 -0.56 -24.89
CA TRP A 263 -8.99 -0.61 -25.73
C TRP A 263 -9.23 0.06 -27.10
N GLN A 264 -10.37 -0.20 -27.75
CA GLN A 264 -10.73 0.47 -29.01
C GLN A 264 -10.97 1.98 -28.81
N GLU A 265 -11.69 2.37 -27.77
CA GLU A 265 -11.95 3.78 -27.44
C GLU A 265 -10.67 4.54 -27.10
N LEU A 266 -9.64 3.88 -26.56
CA LEU A 266 -8.32 4.46 -26.30
C LEU A 266 -7.44 4.61 -27.55
N GLY A 267 -7.84 4.01 -28.68
CA GLY A 267 -7.13 4.10 -29.96
C GLY A 267 -6.69 2.77 -30.58
N GLY A 268 -6.99 1.65 -29.94
CA GLY A 268 -6.68 0.31 -30.45
C GLY A 268 -5.19 0.11 -30.70
N GLU A 269 -4.81 -0.33 -31.89
CA GLU A 269 -3.40 -0.52 -32.30
C GLU A 269 -2.61 0.81 -32.36
N SER A 270 -3.29 1.98 -32.31
CA SER A 270 -2.68 3.31 -32.37
C SER A 270 -2.57 3.97 -30.98
N ILE A 271 -2.75 3.22 -29.88
CA ILE A 271 -2.59 3.76 -28.53
C ILE A 271 -1.17 4.33 -28.36
N GLU A 272 -1.11 5.60 -27.97
CA GLU A 272 0.13 6.30 -27.70
C GLU A 272 0.50 6.23 -26.21
N VAL A 273 1.58 5.50 -25.88
CA VAL A 273 2.18 5.55 -24.54
C VAL A 273 3.12 6.75 -24.51
N VAL A 274 2.71 7.79 -23.78
CA VAL A 274 3.45 9.08 -23.71
C VAL A 274 4.45 9.15 -22.58
N ASP A 275 4.28 8.30 -21.55
CA ASP A 275 5.19 8.23 -20.41
C ASP A 275 4.99 6.87 -19.71
N ARG A 276 5.89 6.53 -18.82
CA ARG A 276 5.87 5.28 -18.06
C ARG A 276 6.53 5.44 -16.70
N ARG A 277 6.14 4.59 -15.75
CA ARG A 277 6.73 4.60 -14.42
C ARG A 277 6.99 3.18 -13.92
N VAL A 278 8.21 2.91 -13.50
CA VAL A 278 8.58 1.70 -12.78
C VAL A 278 8.59 1.98 -11.28
N ALA A 279 8.07 1.05 -10.49
CA ALA A 279 8.14 1.11 -9.04
C ALA A 279 8.34 -0.28 -8.44
N MET A 280 9.06 -0.32 -7.31
CA MET A 280 9.32 -1.53 -6.55
C MET A 280 8.32 -1.62 -5.40
N ARG A 281 7.33 -2.52 -5.52
CA ARG A 281 6.41 -2.84 -4.43
C ARG A 281 7.12 -3.72 -3.43
N CYS A 282 6.81 -3.54 -2.16
CA CYS A 282 7.31 -4.38 -1.08
C CYS A 282 6.16 -5.16 -0.46
N GLN A 283 6.31 -6.48 -0.36
CA GLN A 283 5.30 -7.39 0.17
C GLN A 283 5.92 -8.42 1.11
N SER A 284 5.21 -8.81 2.15
CA SER A 284 5.57 -9.92 3.03
C SER A 284 5.26 -11.28 2.38
N LEU A 285 5.77 -12.35 2.96
CA LEU A 285 5.55 -13.72 2.45
C LEU A 285 4.09 -14.20 2.61
N ASP A 286 3.32 -13.64 3.54
CA ASP A 286 1.92 -13.99 3.79
C ASP A 286 0.92 -12.93 3.31
N PHE A 287 1.38 -11.98 2.50
CA PHE A 287 0.59 -10.91 1.90
C PHE A 287 -0.01 -9.90 2.90
N LEU A 288 0.19 -10.06 4.19
CA LEU A 288 -0.20 -9.09 5.21
C LEU A 288 0.95 -8.10 5.48
N PRO A 289 0.69 -6.81 5.70
CA PRO A 289 1.73 -5.87 6.09
C PRO A 289 2.38 -6.24 7.43
N LEU A 290 3.54 -5.65 7.72
CA LEU A 290 4.23 -5.72 8.99
C LEU A 290 3.97 -4.42 9.74
N VAL A 291 3.17 -4.48 10.82
CA VAL A 291 2.72 -3.31 11.57
C VAL A 291 2.83 -3.59 13.07
N GLY A 292 3.48 -2.68 13.78
CA GLY A 292 3.63 -2.80 15.23
C GLY A 292 5.08 -2.67 15.70
N PRO A 293 5.35 -2.99 16.97
CA PRO A 293 6.68 -2.91 17.56
C PRO A 293 7.68 -3.80 16.80
N LEU A 294 8.90 -3.31 16.66
CA LEU A 294 10.00 -4.08 16.09
C LEU A 294 10.48 -5.09 17.15
N PRO A 295 10.40 -6.41 16.89
CA PRO A 295 10.85 -7.42 17.86
C PRO A 295 12.37 -7.45 17.97
N ASP A 296 12.87 -7.79 19.17
CA ASP A 296 14.26 -8.18 19.34
C ASP A 296 14.47 -9.61 18.78
N ALA A 297 14.72 -9.64 17.47
CA ALA A 297 14.85 -10.90 16.75
C ALA A 297 16.05 -11.75 17.21
N MET A 298 17.09 -11.11 17.74
CA MET A 298 18.33 -11.77 18.18
C MET A 298 18.19 -12.39 19.57
N ALA A 299 17.64 -11.65 20.53
CA ALA A 299 17.50 -12.11 21.89
C ALA A 299 16.16 -12.84 22.12
N ASN A 300 15.07 -12.09 22.18
CA ASN A 300 13.73 -12.63 22.44
C ASN A 300 12.69 -11.98 21.54
N PRO A 301 12.08 -12.72 20.58
CA PRO A 301 11.10 -12.16 19.66
C PRO A 301 9.80 -11.70 20.33
N HIS A 302 9.52 -12.11 21.56
CA HIS A 302 8.40 -11.61 22.36
C HIS A 302 8.70 -10.26 23.02
N THR A 303 9.95 -9.81 22.98
CA THR A 303 10.38 -8.52 23.49
C THR A 303 10.55 -7.55 22.32
N ALA A 304 9.95 -6.38 22.39
CA ALA A 304 10.14 -5.33 21.41
C ALA A 304 11.40 -4.52 21.71
N LEU A 305 12.08 -4.07 20.67
CA LEU A 305 13.11 -3.03 20.79
C LEU A 305 12.42 -1.70 21.16
N PRO A 306 12.78 -1.09 22.31
CA PRO A 306 12.04 0.05 22.82
C PRO A 306 12.04 1.23 21.84
N GLY A 307 10.88 1.81 21.61
CA GLY A 307 10.67 2.97 20.74
C GLY A 307 10.75 2.68 19.23
N LEU A 308 10.97 1.43 18.78
CA LEU A 308 11.08 1.08 17.37
C LEU A 308 9.84 0.35 16.86
N TYR A 309 9.33 0.78 15.69
CA TYR A 309 8.11 0.27 15.09
C TYR A 309 8.25 0.08 13.58
N LEU A 310 7.42 -0.78 12.99
CA LEU A 310 7.29 -1.00 11.56
C LEU A 310 5.90 -0.63 11.05
N ASN A 311 5.83 -0.07 9.85
CA ASN A 311 4.64 0.00 9.02
C ASN A 311 5.03 -0.16 7.55
N ILE A 312 5.24 -1.42 7.10
CA ILE A 312 5.79 -1.77 5.79
C ILE A 312 5.05 -2.92 5.13
N ALA A 313 5.45 -3.26 3.92
CA ALA A 313 5.02 -4.46 3.17
C ALA A 313 3.56 -4.44 2.69
N HIS A 314 3.03 -3.29 2.30
CA HIS A 314 1.65 -3.12 1.81
C HIS A 314 1.42 -3.67 0.39
N GLY A 315 2.45 -4.13 -0.31
CA GLY A 315 2.35 -4.65 -1.68
C GLY A 315 1.75 -3.64 -2.65
N SER A 316 0.74 -4.07 -3.41
CA SER A 316 -0.02 -3.23 -4.35
C SER A 316 -1.25 -2.56 -3.73
N ARG A 317 -1.49 -2.72 -2.42
CA ARG A 317 -2.72 -2.25 -1.75
C ARG A 317 -2.45 -1.14 -0.72
N GLY A 318 -1.42 -0.32 -0.95
CA GLY A 318 -1.05 0.76 -0.05
C GLY A 318 -2.17 1.79 0.17
N ILE A 319 -2.95 2.14 -0.86
CA ILE A 319 -4.05 3.11 -0.74
C ILE A 319 -5.09 2.65 0.28
N THR A 320 -5.48 1.37 0.23
CA THR A 320 -6.51 0.83 1.12
C THR A 320 -5.96 0.31 2.45
N GLY A 321 -4.73 -0.25 2.45
CA GLY A 321 -4.15 -0.88 3.63
C GLY A 321 -3.56 0.09 4.65
N THR A 322 -2.92 1.16 4.18
CA THR A 322 -2.15 2.05 5.07
C THR A 322 -2.99 2.86 6.06
N PRO A 323 -4.24 3.29 5.79
CA PRO A 323 -5.05 3.99 6.77
C PRO A 323 -5.37 3.17 8.04
N LEU A 324 -5.80 1.91 7.88
CA LEU A 324 -6.06 1.02 9.01
C LEU A 324 -4.76 0.75 9.80
N CYS A 325 -3.67 0.45 9.11
CA CYS A 325 -2.37 0.19 9.73
C CYS A 325 -1.84 1.43 10.49
N ALA A 326 -2.06 2.61 9.96
CA ALA A 326 -1.67 3.87 10.59
C ALA A 326 -2.45 4.12 11.89
N ASP A 327 -3.77 3.92 11.88
CA ASP A 327 -4.59 4.07 13.08
C ASP A 327 -4.26 3.00 14.14
N LEU A 328 -4.06 1.73 13.73
CA LEU A 328 -3.60 0.67 14.63
C LEU A 328 -2.31 1.06 15.37
N LEU A 329 -1.32 1.52 14.63
CA LEU A 329 -0.02 1.89 15.19
C LEU A 329 -0.11 3.15 16.07
N ALA A 330 -0.84 4.16 15.60
CA ALA A 330 -1.00 5.41 16.34
C ALA A 330 -1.83 5.24 17.62
N ASP A 331 -2.84 4.36 17.62
CA ASP A 331 -3.59 4.03 18.82
C ASP A 331 -2.75 3.24 19.82
N GLN A 332 -1.92 2.31 19.35
CA GLN A 332 -0.98 1.59 20.19
C GLN A 332 0.01 2.54 20.88
N LEU A 333 0.64 3.44 20.13
CA LEU A 333 1.56 4.46 20.66
C LEU A 333 0.87 5.43 21.64
N SER A 334 -0.39 5.75 21.38
CA SER A 334 -1.19 6.67 22.20
C SER A 334 -1.94 5.95 23.34
N ARG A 335 -1.71 4.64 23.57
CA ARG A 335 -2.36 3.81 24.58
C ARG A 335 -3.89 3.84 24.48
N ARG A 336 -4.40 3.81 23.25
CA ARG A 336 -5.84 3.76 22.94
C ARG A 336 -6.23 2.36 22.47
N ALA A 337 -7.52 2.04 22.51
CA ALA A 337 -8.03 0.80 21.95
C ALA A 337 -7.86 0.80 20.42
N PRO A 338 -7.25 -0.25 19.84
CA PRO A 338 -7.04 -0.32 18.40
C PRO A 338 -8.36 -0.52 17.65
N PRO A 339 -8.46 -0.08 16.37
CA PRO A 339 -9.66 -0.24 15.54
C PRO A 339 -9.84 -1.67 14.97
N ALA A 340 -9.18 -2.65 15.56
CA ALA A 340 -9.27 -4.06 15.19
C ALA A 340 -9.11 -4.96 16.41
N ASP A 341 -9.57 -6.20 16.31
CA ASP A 341 -9.42 -7.19 17.38
C ASP A 341 -7.96 -7.69 17.51
N GLN A 342 -7.69 -8.36 18.63
CA GLN A 342 -6.35 -8.87 18.95
C GLN A 342 -5.84 -9.90 17.93
N ALA A 343 -6.72 -10.69 17.32
CA ALA A 343 -6.33 -11.68 16.32
C ALA A 343 -5.76 -11.00 15.07
N LEU A 344 -6.42 -9.95 14.59
CA LEU A 344 -5.92 -9.19 13.46
C LEU A 344 -4.64 -8.42 13.80
N VAL A 345 -4.56 -7.80 14.98
CA VAL A 345 -3.33 -7.13 15.45
C VAL A 345 -2.16 -8.11 15.47
N ALA A 346 -2.34 -9.31 16.04
CA ALA A 346 -1.32 -10.36 16.07
C ALA A 346 -0.95 -10.89 14.67
N ALA A 347 -1.93 -10.94 13.75
CA ALA A 347 -1.68 -11.32 12.36
C ALA A 347 -0.86 -10.29 11.57
N LEU A 348 -0.83 -9.02 12.01
CA LEU A 348 -0.02 -7.96 11.41
C LEU A 348 1.34 -7.79 12.10
N ALA A 349 1.49 -8.28 13.34
CA ALA A 349 2.67 -8.08 14.17
C ALA A 349 3.95 -8.66 13.52
N PRO A 350 5.08 -7.92 13.53
CA PRO A 350 6.30 -8.35 12.86
C PRO A 350 6.88 -9.67 13.39
N GLU A 351 6.78 -9.92 14.70
CA GLU A 351 7.30 -11.13 15.34
C GLU A 351 6.68 -12.44 14.85
N ARG A 352 5.49 -12.40 14.23
CA ARG A 352 4.79 -13.59 13.71
C ARG A 352 5.66 -14.48 12.80
N PHE A 353 6.58 -13.87 12.05
CA PHE A 353 7.47 -14.62 11.16
C PHE A 353 8.59 -15.33 11.90
N ILE A 354 9.13 -14.70 12.93
CA ILE A 354 10.16 -15.29 13.80
C ILE A 354 9.55 -16.48 14.56
N LEU A 355 8.37 -16.26 15.16
CA LEU A 355 7.64 -17.29 15.90
C LEU A 355 7.28 -18.48 15.01
N ARG A 356 6.81 -18.25 13.78
CA ARG A 356 6.54 -19.31 12.81
C ARG A 356 7.79 -20.09 12.41
N LYS A 357 8.95 -19.43 12.28
CA LYS A 357 10.23 -20.09 12.00
C LYS A 357 10.72 -20.89 13.19
N ARG A 358 10.75 -20.33 14.39
CA ARG A 358 11.18 -21.02 15.63
C ARG A 358 10.27 -22.21 15.98
N LYS A 359 8.98 -22.17 15.64
CA LYS A 359 8.08 -23.32 15.78
C LYS A 359 8.53 -24.52 14.94
N LYS A 360 9.12 -24.28 13.75
CA LYS A 360 9.62 -25.33 12.85
C LYS A 360 11.09 -25.69 13.11
N GLN A 361 11.86 -24.73 13.59
CA GLN A 361 13.30 -24.81 13.84
C GLN A 361 13.59 -24.06 15.15
N PRO A 362 13.51 -24.72 16.33
CA PRO A 362 13.63 -24.05 17.64
C PRO A 362 14.91 -23.23 17.81
N ASP A 363 16.03 -23.68 17.25
CA ASP A 363 17.34 -23.04 17.34
C ASP A 363 17.57 -21.97 16.22
N TRP A 364 16.55 -21.67 15.44
CA TRP A 364 16.70 -20.67 14.38
C TRP A 364 16.97 -19.28 14.96
N SER A 365 18.03 -18.65 14.48
CA SER A 365 18.37 -17.25 14.74
C SER A 365 18.37 -16.46 13.43
N PRO A 366 18.04 -15.17 13.45
CA PRO A 366 18.18 -14.30 12.29
C PRO A 366 19.63 -14.32 11.77
N PRO A 367 19.85 -14.16 10.45
CA PRO A 367 21.18 -13.94 9.93
C PRO A 367 21.76 -12.65 10.54
N CYS A 368 22.98 -12.73 11.04
CA CYS A 368 23.79 -11.55 11.35
C CYS A 368 24.12 -10.87 10.00
N SER A 369 23.67 -9.63 9.81
CA SER A 369 24.05 -8.81 8.65
C SER A 369 25.45 -8.30 8.79
#